data_ea9d7b0501e47f62f6de94c14c12f54e
#
_entry.id   ea9d7b0501e47f62f6de94c14c12f54e
#
_cell.length_a   1.000
_cell.length_b   1.000
_cell.length_c   1.000
_cell.angle_alpha   90.00
_cell.angle_beta   90.00
_cell.angle_gamma   90.00
#
_symmetry.space_group_name_H-M   'P 1'
#
loop_
_entity.id
_entity.type
_entity.pdbx_description
1 polymer ?
#
loop_
_entity_poly.entity_id
_entity_poly.type
_entity_poly.pdbx_seq_one_letter_code
_entity_poly.pdbx_strand_id
1 'polypeptide(L)'
;MSIISRFMNSFIFWAAWIIIPVLMEIVPSVGSVIVLLKKRLIPPKYEKPIIYPEISLLIPVYNSQDSLEACISSINDSDYPNDKIRIFLVNNQGQDDSFKVFTECQKKFPQLMMQWLNAKQGKSKALNLALFNSDGKYIIHIDSDGILDKKALTNMVDKFESDLSIDCMTGAILTMPDQIEEYKGFFAKLLRKMEFMEYAQAFLAGRNYASELNAIYTLSGAFSAFRKSTVLKSQLYNTDTICEDTQITFQMKYLQKKRVYMCENAIFYVDPIEDMNKLYTQRQRWQR
;
A
#
# COMPACT_ATOMS: atom_id res chain seq x y z
N MET A 1 16.91 52.17 -3.19
CA MET A 1 16.18 51.21 -2.34
C MET A 1 16.50 51.55 -0.89
N SER A 2 15.51 51.92 -0.07
CA SER A 2 15.74 52.36 1.30
C SER A 2 16.22 51.18 2.18
N ILE A 3 16.96 51.48 3.27
CA ILE A 3 17.43 50.48 4.24
C ILE A 3 16.23 49.69 4.79
N ILE A 4 15.10 50.35 5.00
CA ILE A 4 13.85 49.79 5.45
C ILE A 4 13.31 48.71 4.46
N SER A 5 13.36 49.01 3.15
CA SER A 5 12.92 48.07 2.11
C SER A 5 13.80 46.81 2.06
N ARG A 6 15.10 46.93 2.25
CA ARG A 6 16.01 45.75 2.33
C ARG A 6 15.75 44.93 3.59
N PHE A 7 15.56 45.60 4.72
CA PHE A 7 15.24 44.90 5.97
C PHE A 7 13.90 44.13 5.87
N MET A 8 12.86 44.79 5.36
CA MET A 8 11.55 44.17 5.15
C MET A 8 11.62 42.97 4.19
N ASN A 9 12.33 43.08 3.09
CA ASN A 9 12.50 41.96 2.14
C ASN A 9 13.24 40.76 2.78
N SER A 10 14.30 41.04 3.56
CA SER A 10 15.02 40.00 4.28
C SER A 10 14.14 39.35 5.36
N PHE A 11 13.38 40.15 6.09
CA PHE A 11 12.45 39.63 7.11
C PHE A 11 11.36 38.74 6.49
N ILE A 12 10.72 39.16 5.40
CA ILE A 12 9.71 38.39 4.67
C ILE A 12 10.32 37.08 4.16
N PHE A 13 11.52 37.13 3.60
CA PHE A 13 12.23 35.97 3.11
C PHE A 13 12.47 34.94 4.24
N TRP A 14 13.04 35.36 5.36
CA TRP A 14 13.29 34.46 6.50
C TRP A 14 12.01 33.98 7.19
N ALA A 15 10.98 34.84 7.28
CA ALA A 15 9.69 34.43 7.80
C ALA A 15 9.04 33.35 6.92
N ALA A 16 9.12 33.48 5.59
CA ALA A 16 8.62 32.46 4.67
C ALA A 16 9.36 31.11 4.86
N TRP A 17 10.68 31.12 5.01
CA TRP A 17 11.49 29.94 5.29
C TRP A 17 11.14 29.23 6.61
N ILE A 18 10.61 29.93 7.59
CA ILE A 18 10.14 29.36 8.85
C ILE A 18 8.68 28.92 8.73
N ILE A 19 7.81 29.74 8.16
CA ILE A 19 6.36 29.48 8.07
C ILE A 19 6.07 28.28 7.18
N ILE A 20 6.74 28.16 6.03
CA ILE A 20 6.50 27.05 5.08
C ILE A 20 6.76 25.70 5.73
N PRO A 21 7.93 25.40 6.33
CA PRO A 21 8.15 24.14 7.04
C PRO A 21 7.17 23.90 8.19
N VAL A 22 6.84 24.95 8.95
CA VAL A 22 5.86 24.82 10.05
C VAL A 22 4.51 24.34 9.53
N LEU A 23 4.00 24.95 8.48
CA LEU A 23 2.69 24.61 7.93
C LEU A 23 2.70 23.26 7.20
N MET A 24 3.76 22.97 6.44
CA MET A 24 3.82 21.81 5.56
C MET A 24 4.32 20.53 6.26
N GLU A 25 5.09 20.66 7.34
CA GLU A 25 5.73 19.52 8.01
C GLU A 25 5.32 19.38 9.48
N ILE A 26 5.44 20.43 10.28
CA ILE A 26 5.20 20.35 11.72
C ILE A 26 3.71 20.16 12.02
N VAL A 27 2.84 20.93 11.39
CA VAL A 27 1.38 20.82 11.63
C VAL A 27 0.86 19.43 11.22
N PRO A 28 1.17 18.87 10.03
CA PRO A 28 0.77 17.51 9.68
C PRO A 28 1.41 16.45 10.60
N SER A 29 2.66 16.62 11.02
CA SER A 29 3.34 15.67 11.91
C SER A 29 2.65 15.60 13.28
N VAL A 30 2.37 16.76 13.89
CA VAL A 30 1.62 16.84 15.16
C VAL A 30 0.21 16.28 14.99
N GLY A 31 -0.48 16.63 13.90
CA GLY A 31 -1.80 16.09 13.59
C GLY A 31 -1.78 14.57 13.45
N SER A 32 -0.76 14.01 12.80
CA SER A 32 -0.58 12.56 12.63
C SER A 32 -0.41 11.85 14.00
N VAL A 33 0.39 12.42 14.88
CA VAL A 33 0.58 11.89 16.25
C VAL A 33 -0.75 11.93 17.02
N ILE A 34 -1.48 13.03 16.96
CA ILE A 34 -2.78 13.18 17.64
C ILE A 34 -3.78 12.13 17.13
N VAL A 35 -3.88 11.93 15.81
CA VAL A 35 -4.79 10.94 15.23
C VAL A 35 -4.41 9.52 15.66
N LEU A 36 -3.13 9.17 15.61
CA LEU A 36 -2.67 7.84 16.06
C LEU A 36 -2.93 7.62 17.55
N LEU A 37 -2.64 8.60 18.40
CA LEU A 37 -2.92 8.52 19.83
C LEU A 37 -4.42 8.39 20.11
N LYS A 38 -5.26 9.17 19.42
CA LYS A 38 -6.73 9.04 19.52
C LYS A 38 -7.18 7.63 19.17
N LYS A 39 -6.72 7.06 18.05
CA LYS A 39 -7.10 5.71 17.62
C LYS A 39 -6.52 4.61 18.54
N ARG A 40 -5.37 4.85 19.18
CA ARG A 40 -4.82 3.94 20.18
C ARG A 40 -5.62 3.95 21.48
N LEU A 41 -6.04 5.13 21.96
CA LEU A 41 -6.80 5.30 23.20
C LEU A 41 -8.27 4.90 23.02
N ILE A 42 -8.83 5.19 21.86
CA ILE A 42 -10.21 4.89 21.47
C ILE A 42 -10.16 4.14 20.15
N PRO A 43 -9.82 2.85 20.18
CA PRO A 43 -9.72 2.07 18.95
C PRO A 43 -11.08 2.00 18.25
N PRO A 44 -11.12 2.22 16.93
CA PRO A 44 -12.35 2.06 16.18
C PRO A 44 -12.82 0.61 16.30
N LYS A 45 -14.08 0.43 16.65
CA LYS A 45 -14.71 -0.90 16.71
C LYS A 45 -15.31 -1.19 15.34
N TYR A 46 -14.82 -2.22 14.69
CA TYR A 46 -15.42 -2.75 13.48
C TYR A 46 -16.24 -4.00 13.84
N GLU A 47 -17.46 -4.04 13.36
CA GLU A 47 -18.31 -5.23 13.51
C GLU A 47 -17.82 -6.31 12.56
N LYS A 48 -17.56 -7.49 13.11
CA LYS A 48 -17.17 -8.65 12.29
C LYS A 48 -18.39 -9.15 11.52
N PRO A 49 -18.24 -9.44 10.23
CA PRO A 49 -19.33 -10.04 9.48
C PRO A 49 -19.66 -11.43 10.04
N ILE A 50 -20.93 -11.80 10.02
CA ILE A 50 -21.37 -13.16 10.44
C ILE A 50 -20.73 -14.21 9.53
N ILE A 51 -20.63 -13.92 8.25
CA ILE A 51 -19.98 -14.74 7.23
C ILE A 51 -19.01 -13.85 6.44
N TYR A 52 -17.75 -14.25 6.42
CA TYR A 52 -16.76 -13.54 5.61
C TYR A 52 -17.05 -13.70 4.11
N PRO A 53 -17.08 -12.60 3.33
CA PRO A 53 -17.31 -12.66 1.89
C PRO A 53 -16.10 -13.23 1.15
N GLU A 54 -16.29 -13.68 -0.09
CA GLU A 54 -15.16 -13.99 -0.96
C GLU A 54 -14.40 -12.70 -1.33
N ILE A 55 -13.07 -12.79 -1.30
CA ILE A 55 -12.16 -11.73 -1.72
C ILE A 55 -11.27 -12.22 -2.85
N SER A 56 -10.85 -11.31 -3.72
CA SER A 56 -9.89 -11.60 -4.77
C SER A 56 -8.61 -10.80 -4.54
N LEU A 57 -7.49 -11.51 -4.41
CA LEU A 57 -6.16 -10.92 -4.34
C LEU A 57 -5.57 -10.84 -5.74
N LEU A 58 -5.17 -9.65 -6.17
CA LEU A 58 -4.52 -9.41 -7.46
C LEU A 58 -3.04 -9.21 -7.22
N ILE A 59 -2.21 -10.12 -7.74
CA ILE A 59 -0.76 -10.15 -7.52
C ILE A 59 -0.03 -10.09 -8.86
N PRO A 60 0.39 -8.90 -9.33
CA PRO A 60 1.29 -8.81 -10.46
C PRO A 60 2.65 -9.42 -10.12
N VAL A 61 3.12 -10.33 -10.95
CA VAL A 61 4.39 -11.05 -10.74
C VAL A 61 5.38 -10.65 -11.82
N TYR A 62 6.55 -10.15 -11.40
CA TYR A 62 7.64 -9.81 -12.32
C TYR A 62 8.99 -10.09 -11.67
N ASN A 63 9.66 -11.18 -12.09
CA ASN A 63 10.93 -11.63 -11.54
C ASN A 63 10.89 -11.73 -10.00
N SER A 64 9.96 -12.52 -9.48
CA SER A 64 9.68 -12.63 -8.04
C SER A 64 10.00 -14.02 -7.47
N GLN A 65 10.86 -14.79 -8.13
CA GLN A 65 11.18 -16.17 -7.71
C GLN A 65 11.62 -16.27 -6.25
N ASP A 66 12.32 -15.23 -5.73
CA ASP A 66 12.91 -15.25 -4.38
C ASP A 66 11.92 -14.81 -3.30
N SER A 67 10.84 -14.08 -3.65
CA SER A 67 9.89 -13.49 -2.71
C SER A 67 8.49 -14.13 -2.76
N LEU A 68 8.12 -14.73 -3.89
CA LEU A 68 6.76 -15.18 -4.15
C LEU A 68 6.27 -16.24 -3.16
N GLU A 69 7.11 -17.18 -2.74
CA GLU A 69 6.74 -18.19 -1.76
C GLU A 69 6.41 -17.56 -0.40
N ALA A 70 7.21 -16.62 0.07
CA ALA A 70 6.97 -15.91 1.32
C ALA A 70 5.67 -15.08 1.27
N CYS A 71 5.41 -14.42 0.14
CA CYS A 71 4.15 -13.71 -0.10
C CYS A 71 2.95 -14.65 -0.01
N ILE A 72 2.94 -15.77 -0.73
CA ILE A 72 1.85 -16.76 -0.71
C ILE A 72 1.71 -17.41 0.67
N SER A 73 2.80 -17.73 1.34
CA SER A 73 2.77 -18.27 2.71
C SER A 73 2.09 -17.32 3.68
N SER A 74 2.38 -16.01 3.59
CA SER A 74 1.75 -15.00 4.44
C SER A 74 0.23 -14.89 4.23
N ILE A 75 -0.24 -15.13 3.01
CA ILE A 75 -1.68 -15.19 2.70
C ILE A 75 -2.30 -16.44 3.34
N ASN A 76 -1.62 -17.59 3.23
CA ASN A 76 -2.06 -18.84 3.86
C ASN A 76 -2.19 -18.73 5.38
N ASP A 77 -1.25 -18.01 6.00
CA ASP A 77 -1.17 -17.82 7.45
C ASP A 77 -2.09 -16.72 7.98
N SER A 78 -2.81 -16.07 7.08
CA SER A 78 -3.78 -15.03 7.41
C SER A 78 -4.92 -15.57 8.28
N ASP A 79 -5.44 -14.74 9.17
CA ASP A 79 -6.65 -15.05 9.97
C ASP A 79 -7.94 -15.05 9.11
N TYR A 80 -7.86 -14.64 7.85
CA TYR A 80 -8.99 -14.70 6.93
C TYR A 80 -9.22 -16.13 6.44
N PRO A 81 -10.48 -16.59 6.32
CA PRO A 81 -10.75 -17.98 5.89
C PRO A 81 -10.17 -18.26 4.49
N ASN A 82 -9.28 -19.22 4.38
CA ASN A 82 -8.56 -19.55 3.15
C ASN A 82 -9.49 -19.97 1.99
N ASP A 83 -10.61 -20.62 2.30
CA ASP A 83 -11.64 -20.99 1.32
C ASP A 83 -12.40 -19.80 0.72
N LYS A 84 -12.24 -18.61 1.31
CA LYS A 84 -12.80 -17.35 0.87
C LYS A 84 -11.81 -16.46 0.12
N ILE A 85 -10.57 -16.91 -0.05
CA ILE A 85 -9.50 -16.18 -0.76
C ILE A 85 -9.31 -16.76 -2.15
N ARG A 86 -9.44 -15.93 -3.18
CA ARG A 86 -9.08 -16.27 -4.55
C ARG A 86 -7.89 -15.44 -4.97
N ILE A 87 -6.80 -16.09 -5.37
CA ILE A 87 -5.52 -15.45 -5.69
C ILE A 87 -5.29 -15.51 -7.18
N PHE A 88 -5.14 -14.35 -7.80
CA PHE A 88 -4.82 -14.19 -9.21
C PHE A 88 -3.38 -13.67 -9.33
N LEU A 89 -2.45 -14.60 -9.63
CA LEU A 89 -1.06 -14.28 -9.90
C LEU A 89 -0.92 -14.02 -11.41
N VAL A 90 -0.48 -12.83 -11.76
CA VAL A 90 -0.41 -12.43 -13.16
C VAL A 90 1.02 -12.16 -13.57
N ASN A 91 1.60 -13.07 -14.35
CA ASN A 91 2.91 -12.90 -14.93
C ASN A 91 2.94 -11.68 -15.86
N ASN A 92 3.78 -10.73 -15.53
CA ASN A 92 4.03 -9.48 -16.24
C ASN A 92 5.26 -9.59 -17.15
N GLN A 93 5.41 -10.74 -17.84
CA GLN A 93 6.56 -11.10 -18.68
C GLN A 93 7.89 -11.20 -17.91
N GLY A 94 7.86 -11.67 -16.68
CA GLY A 94 9.07 -12.08 -15.95
C GLY A 94 9.75 -13.27 -16.67
N GLN A 95 11.08 -13.35 -16.53
CA GLN A 95 11.91 -14.35 -17.21
C GLN A 95 12.63 -15.28 -16.22
N ASP A 96 12.25 -15.22 -14.96
CA ASP A 96 12.79 -16.06 -13.88
C ASP A 96 11.91 -17.30 -13.62
N ASP A 97 12.23 -18.06 -12.58
CA ASP A 97 11.53 -19.28 -12.18
C ASP A 97 10.26 -19.04 -11.35
N SER A 98 9.64 -17.83 -11.36
CA SER A 98 8.44 -17.51 -10.58
C SER A 98 7.28 -18.49 -10.86
N PHE A 99 7.11 -18.97 -12.10
CA PHE A 99 6.07 -19.97 -12.41
C PHE A 99 6.32 -21.31 -11.72
N LYS A 100 7.57 -21.75 -11.63
CA LYS A 100 7.94 -22.96 -10.91
C LYS A 100 7.62 -22.82 -9.42
N VAL A 101 7.99 -21.70 -8.81
CA VAL A 101 7.66 -21.39 -7.41
C VAL A 101 6.14 -21.42 -7.19
N PHE A 102 5.36 -20.81 -8.09
CA PHE A 102 3.90 -20.88 -8.04
C PHE A 102 3.39 -22.34 -8.04
N THR A 103 3.93 -23.19 -8.91
CA THR A 103 3.53 -24.61 -9.00
C THR A 103 3.87 -25.39 -7.73
N GLU A 104 5.00 -25.06 -7.10
CA GLU A 104 5.39 -25.64 -5.79
C GLU A 104 4.46 -25.15 -4.69
N CYS A 105 4.10 -23.87 -4.67
CA CYS A 105 3.15 -23.29 -3.72
C CYS A 105 1.74 -23.92 -3.85
N GLN A 106 1.28 -24.23 -5.07
CA GLN A 106 -0.02 -24.92 -5.26
C GLN A 106 -0.04 -26.30 -4.57
N LYS A 107 1.09 -27.02 -4.60
CA LYS A 107 1.21 -28.32 -3.91
C LYS A 107 1.34 -28.16 -2.40
N LYS A 108 2.04 -27.11 -1.96
CA LYS A 108 2.31 -26.83 -0.53
C LYS A 108 1.08 -26.30 0.20
N PHE A 109 0.24 -25.50 -0.48
CA PHE A 109 -0.94 -24.82 0.08
C PHE A 109 -2.22 -25.19 -0.69
N PRO A 110 -2.65 -26.47 -0.65
CA PRO A 110 -3.79 -26.96 -1.45
C PRO A 110 -5.13 -26.33 -1.04
N GLN A 111 -5.21 -25.69 0.13
CA GLN A 111 -6.38 -24.96 0.62
C GLN A 111 -6.57 -23.61 -0.03
N LEU A 112 -5.54 -23.03 -0.67
CA LEU A 112 -5.63 -21.75 -1.36
C LEU A 112 -6.07 -21.97 -2.81
N MET A 113 -7.04 -21.16 -3.25
CA MET A 113 -7.48 -21.15 -4.64
C MET A 113 -6.60 -20.16 -5.42
N MET A 114 -5.59 -20.67 -6.12
CA MET A 114 -4.62 -19.86 -6.87
C MET A 114 -4.76 -20.09 -8.37
N GLN A 115 -4.76 -19.01 -9.14
CA GLN A 115 -4.77 -19.03 -10.60
C GLN A 115 -3.59 -18.23 -11.15
N TRP A 116 -2.87 -18.84 -12.11
CA TRP A 116 -1.81 -18.15 -12.85
C TRP A 116 -2.33 -17.65 -14.19
N LEU A 117 -2.09 -16.38 -14.48
CA LEU A 117 -2.45 -15.73 -15.73
C LEU A 117 -1.21 -15.11 -16.37
N ASN A 118 -1.23 -14.91 -17.69
CA ASN A 118 -0.14 -14.25 -18.41
C ASN A 118 -0.65 -12.98 -19.07
N ALA A 119 -0.06 -11.83 -18.76
CA ALA A 119 -0.36 -10.53 -19.35
C ALA A 119 0.77 -10.08 -20.30
N LYS A 120 0.46 -9.10 -21.14
CA LYS A 120 1.49 -8.30 -21.83
C LYS A 120 2.18 -7.43 -20.77
N GLN A 121 3.45 -7.08 -21.01
CA GLN A 121 4.24 -6.25 -20.10
C GLN A 121 3.51 -4.96 -19.73
N GLY A 122 3.51 -4.65 -18.41
CA GLY A 122 2.87 -3.49 -17.80
C GLY A 122 2.02 -3.88 -16.57
N LYS A 123 2.34 -3.35 -15.40
CA LYS A 123 1.64 -3.65 -14.14
C LYS A 123 0.13 -3.39 -14.24
N SER A 124 -0.26 -2.28 -14.88
CA SER A 124 -1.68 -1.96 -15.14
C SER A 124 -2.38 -3.03 -15.97
N LYS A 125 -1.71 -3.60 -16.98
CA LYS A 125 -2.28 -4.67 -17.81
C LYS A 125 -2.48 -5.95 -17.02
N ALA A 126 -1.52 -6.30 -16.17
CA ALA A 126 -1.62 -7.44 -15.28
C ALA A 126 -2.78 -7.27 -14.28
N LEU A 127 -2.91 -6.09 -13.65
CA LEU A 127 -3.99 -5.78 -12.73
C LEU A 127 -5.36 -5.82 -13.41
N ASN A 128 -5.49 -5.25 -14.61
CA ASN A 128 -6.74 -5.31 -15.36
C ASN A 128 -7.13 -6.74 -15.73
N LEU A 129 -6.17 -7.56 -16.17
CA LEU A 129 -6.43 -8.97 -16.48
C LEU A 129 -6.93 -9.75 -15.26
N ALA A 130 -6.27 -9.56 -14.11
CA ALA A 130 -6.70 -10.16 -12.84
C ALA A 130 -8.09 -9.66 -12.42
N LEU A 131 -8.35 -8.37 -12.53
CA LEU A 131 -9.63 -7.77 -12.16
C LEU A 131 -10.79 -8.34 -13.00
N PHE A 132 -10.61 -8.54 -14.29
CA PHE A 132 -11.65 -9.14 -15.15
C PHE A 132 -11.92 -10.61 -14.83
N ASN A 133 -10.93 -11.34 -14.32
CA ASN A 133 -11.08 -12.75 -13.91
C ASN A 133 -11.51 -12.91 -12.45
N SER A 134 -11.57 -11.83 -11.68
CA SER A 134 -11.89 -11.88 -10.26
C SER A 134 -13.39 -11.91 -9.99
N ASP A 135 -13.83 -12.61 -8.94
CA ASP A 135 -15.23 -12.74 -8.53
C ASP A 135 -15.54 -12.23 -7.13
N GLY A 136 -14.52 -11.99 -6.30
CA GLY A 136 -14.68 -11.56 -4.91
C GLY A 136 -15.45 -10.25 -4.75
N LYS A 137 -16.17 -10.10 -3.64
CA LYS A 137 -16.85 -8.86 -3.25
C LYS A 137 -15.88 -7.68 -3.13
N TYR A 138 -14.68 -7.97 -2.62
CA TYR A 138 -13.57 -7.02 -2.49
C TYR A 138 -12.39 -7.46 -3.34
N ILE A 139 -11.81 -6.50 -4.00
CA ILE A 139 -10.59 -6.64 -4.79
C ILE A 139 -9.45 -6.05 -3.97
N ILE A 140 -8.45 -6.85 -3.67
CA ILE A 140 -7.28 -6.42 -2.91
C ILE A 140 -6.05 -6.62 -3.79
N HIS A 141 -5.34 -5.54 -4.05
CA HIS A 141 -4.09 -5.54 -4.77
C HIS A 141 -2.94 -5.61 -3.78
N ILE A 142 -2.03 -6.55 -4.00
CA ILE A 142 -0.75 -6.67 -3.27
C ILE A 142 0.39 -6.92 -4.26
N ASP A 143 1.59 -6.42 -3.94
CA ASP A 143 2.79 -6.74 -4.70
C ASP A 143 3.34 -8.13 -4.30
N SER A 144 4.07 -8.78 -5.19
CA SER A 144 4.60 -10.14 -5.00
C SER A 144 5.87 -10.23 -4.16
N ASP A 145 6.41 -9.08 -3.74
CA ASP A 145 7.67 -8.94 -3.02
C ASP A 145 7.52 -8.53 -1.54
N GLY A 146 6.32 -8.67 -0.98
CA GLY A 146 6.09 -8.36 0.42
C GLY A 146 5.28 -9.42 1.15
N ILE A 147 5.07 -9.22 2.43
CA ILE A 147 4.46 -10.15 3.38
C ILE A 147 3.29 -9.47 4.08
N LEU A 148 2.13 -10.12 4.06
CA LEU A 148 0.95 -9.64 4.78
C LEU A 148 1.08 -9.90 6.30
N ASP A 149 0.71 -8.91 7.10
CA ASP A 149 0.39 -9.17 8.51
C ASP A 149 -0.79 -10.13 8.60
N LYS A 150 -0.74 -11.00 9.59
CA LYS A 150 -1.73 -12.06 9.81
C LYS A 150 -3.19 -11.56 9.82
N LYS A 151 -3.43 -10.35 10.34
CA LYS A 151 -4.76 -9.73 10.44
C LYS A 151 -5.06 -8.73 9.31
N ALA A 152 -4.15 -8.54 8.37
CA ALA A 152 -4.30 -7.48 7.36
C ALA A 152 -5.59 -7.61 6.55
N LEU A 153 -5.87 -8.79 6.01
CA LEU A 153 -7.07 -9.05 5.21
C LEU A 153 -8.35 -8.91 6.03
N THR A 154 -8.38 -9.51 7.23
CA THR A 154 -9.51 -9.43 8.16
C THR A 154 -9.81 -7.98 8.52
N ASN A 155 -8.79 -7.20 8.89
CA ASN A 155 -8.96 -5.79 9.26
C ASN A 155 -9.52 -4.95 8.10
N MET A 156 -9.09 -5.20 6.87
CA MET A 156 -9.65 -4.51 5.70
C MET A 156 -11.11 -4.87 5.46
N VAL A 157 -11.45 -6.15 5.52
CA VAL A 157 -12.83 -6.59 5.26
C VAL A 157 -13.76 -6.17 6.38
N ASP A 158 -13.37 -6.29 7.66
CA ASP A 158 -14.15 -5.81 8.80
C ASP A 158 -14.46 -4.31 8.66
N LYS A 159 -13.49 -3.52 8.21
CA LYS A 159 -13.70 -2.08 7.96
C LYS A 159 -14.67 -1.83 6.82
N PHE A 160 -14.59 -2.57 5.70
CA PHE A 160 -15.57 -2.47 4.61
C PHE A 160 -16.98 -2.88 5.02
N GLU A 161 -17.12 -3.94 5.82
CA GLU A 161 -18.43 -4.44 6.24
C GLU A 161 -19.07 -3.53 7.29
N SER A 162 -18.26 -2.90 8.15
CA SER A 162 -18.76 -1.96 9.19
C SER A 162 -19.23 -0.63 8.63
N ASP A 163 -18.77 -0.22 7.44
CA ASP A 163 -19.15 1.05 6.83
C ASP A 163 -19.36 0.89 5.31
N LEU A 164 -20.60 0.87 4.90
CA LEU A 164 -20.97 0.71 3.48
C LEU A 164 -20.58 1.92 2.62
N SER A 165 -20.23 3.04 3.21
CA SER A 165 -19.75 4.23 2.48
C SER A 165 -18.30 4.10 2.01
N ILE A 166 -17.56 3.14 2.56
CA ILE A 166 -16.18 2.87 2.17
C ILE A 166 -16.14 2.09 0.87
N ASP A 167 -15.62 2.69 -0.18
CA ASP A 167 -15.48 2.07 -1.51
C ASP A 167 -14.04 1.66 -1.83
N CYS A 168 -13.07 2.38 -1.29
CA CYS A 168 -11.65 2.10 -1.49
C CYS A 168 -10.82 2.52 -0.28
N MET A 169 -9.76 1.77 -0.02
CA MET A 169 -8.81 2.05 1.06
C MET A 169 -7.41 1.56 0.74
N THR A 170 -6.43 2.11 1.44
CA THR A 170 -5.04 1.64 1.44
C THR A 170 -4.67 1.07 2.80
N GLY A 171 -3.83 0.03 2.81
CA GLY A 171 -3.18 -0.44 4.02
C GLY A 171 -1.92 0.36 4.36
N ALA A 172 -1.29 0.02 5.47
CA ALA A 172 0.02 0.51 5.87
C ALA A 172 1.11 -0.33 5.20
N ILE A 173 2.16 0.33 4.71
CA ILE A 173 3.37 -0.33 4.23
C ILE A 173 4.48 -0.03 5.24
N LEU A 174 5.13 -1.07 5.74
CA LEU A 174 6.27 -0.96 6.66
C LEU A 174 7.41 -1.85 6.16
N THR A 175 8.64 -1.51 6.50
CA THR A 175 9.75 -2.45 6.32
C THR A 175 9.75 -3.49 7.44
N MET A 176 10.26 -4.70 7.15
CA MET A 176 10.35 -5.79 8.12
C MET A 176 11.20 -5.40 9.34
N PRO A 177 10.64 -5.30 10.56
CA PRO A 177 11.40 -4.90 11.74
C PRO A 177 12.49 -5.90 12.11
N ASP A 178 12.23 -7.19 11.99
CA ASP A 178 13.15 -8.26 12.38
C ASP A 178 14.41 -8.25 11.52
N GLN A 179 14.29 -7.99 10.24
CA GLN A 179 15.43 -7.89 9.32
C GLN A 179 16.35 -6.70 9.65
N ILE A 180 15.87 -5.64 10.33
CA ILE A 180 16.70 -4.49 10.69
C ILE A 180 17.83 -4.90 11.65
N GLU A 181 17.54 -5.80 12.59
CA GLU A 181 18.52 -6.23 13.60
C GLU A 181 19.51 -7.28 13.07
N GLU A 182 19.18 -7.97 11.99
CA GLU A 182 20.06 -8.99 11.38
C GLU A 182 21.31 -8.40 10.71
N TYR A 183 21.25 -7.13 10.30
CA TYR A 183 22.36 -6.50 9.60
C TYR A 183 23.54 -6.16 10.51
N LYS A 184 24.75 -6.49 10.03
CA LYS A 184 26.00 -6.18 10.72
C LYS A 184 26.51 -4.80 10.29
N GLY A 185 26.84 -3.97 11.28
CA GLY A 185 27.42 -2.64 11.07
C GLY A 185 26.48 -1.48 11.42
N PHE A 186 27.05 -0.47 12.05
CA PHE A 186 26.30 0.70 12.57
C PHE A 186 25.54 1.46 11.46
N PHE A 187 26.23 1.78 10.35
CA PHE A 187 25.64 2.55 9.26
C PHE A 187 24.52 1.80 8.54
N ALA A 188 24.67 0.48 8.34
CA ALA A 188 23.64 -0.33 7.72
C ALA A 188 22.36 -0.40 8.58
N LYS A 189 22.53 -0.62 9.89
CA LYS A 189 21.40 -0.57 10.84
C LYS A 189 20.76 0.80 10.91
N LEU A 190 21.55 1.88 10.91
CA LEU A 190 21.03 3.24 10.94
C LEU A 190 20.20 3.53 9.70
N LEU A 191 20.69 3.21 8.50
CA LEU A 191 19.96 3.41 7.24
C LEU A 191 18.58 2.72 7.29
N ARG A 192 18.53 1.47 7.73
CA ARG A 192 17.27 0.72 7.81
C ARG A 192 16.32 1.23 8.87
N LYS A 193 16.84 1.67 10.01
CA LYS A 193 16.01 2.35 11.02
C LYS A 193 15.42 3.66 10.48
N MET A 194 16.20 4.43 9.74
CA MET A 194 15.71 5.65 9.08
C MET A 194 14.65 5.33 8.02
N GLU A 195 14.86 4.30 7.22
CA GLU A 195 13.88 3.83 6.24
C GLU A 195 12.59 3.36 6.93
N PHE A 196 12.67 2.56 7.98
CA PHE A 196 11.49 2.17 8.76
C PHE A 196 10.74 3.39 9.30
N MET A 197 11.44 4.38 9.84
CA MET A 197 10.83 5.62 10.33
C MET A 197 10.18 6.42 9.20
N GLU A 198 10.81 6.50 8.03
CA GLU A 198 10.23 7.14 6.84
C GLU A 198 8.93 6.44 6.40
N TYR A 199 8.93 5.11 6.33
CA TYR A 199 7.74 4.32 5.98
C TYR A 199 6.63 4.48 7.02
N ALA A 200 6.97 4.40 8.31
CA ALA A 200 6.00 4.60 9.39
C ALA A 200 5.40 6.01 9.37
N GLN A 201 6.20 7.02 9.07
CA GLN A 201 5.72 8.40 8.94
C GLN A 201 4.88 8.59 7.69
N ALA A 202 5.35 8.16 6.52
CA ALA A 202 4.68 8.44 5.26
C ALA A 202 3.45 7.55 5.03
N PHE A 203 3.61 6.22 5.22
CA PHE A 203 2.61 5.24 4.82
C PHE A 203 1.71 4.76 5.96
N LEU A 204 1.98 5.13 7.20
CA LEU A 204 1.10 4.87 8.32
C LEU A 204 0.58 6.18 8.93
N ALA A 205 1.43 6.97 9.58
CA ALA A 205 1.00 8.14 10.32
C ALA A 205 0.43 9.24 9.42
N GLY A 206 1.15 9.62 8.38
CA GLY A 206 0.75 10.67 7.43
C GLY A 206 -0.50 10.31 6.65
N ARG A 207 -0.60 9.07 6.13
CA ARG A 207 -1.82 8.63 5.43
C ARG A 207 -3.02 8.51 6.36
N ASN A 208 -2.81 8.14 7.61
CA ASN A 208 -3.86 8.09 8.61
C ASN A 208 -4.45 9.49 8.86
N TYR A 209 -3.57 10.49 9.06
CA TYR A 209 -3.96 11.89 9.18
C TYR A 209 -4.65 12.41 7.91
N ALA A 210 -4.06 12.14 6.74
CA ALA A 210 -4.64 12.51 5.45
C ALA A 210 -6.02 11.86 5.20
N SER A 211 -6.23 10.63 5.69
CA SER A 211 -7.53 9.95 5.64
C SER A 211 -8.61 10.70 6.41
N GLU A 212 -8.30 11.18 7.63
CA GLU A 212 -9.26 11.97 8.42
C GLU A 212 -9.66 13.27 7.71
N LEU A 213 -8.73 13.89 6.99
CA LEU A 213 -8.95 15.11 6.22
C LEU A 213 -9.52 14.88 4.81
N ASN A 214 -9.77 13.63 4.39
CA ASN A 214 -10.08 13.27 3.00
C ASN A 214 -9.02 13.77 2.00
N ALA A 215 -7.77 13.80 2.41
CA ALA A 215 -6.64 14.36 1.69
C ALA A 215 -5.66 13.31 1.14
N ILE A 216 -5.97 12.01 1.24
CA ILE A 216 -5.16 10.96 0.58
C ILE A 216 -5.15 11.24 -0.92
N TYR A 217 -3.98 11.48 -1.49
CA TYR A 217 -3.82 11.78 -2.93
C TYR A 217 -3.46 10.55 -3.76
N THR A 218 -2.91 9.50 -3.10
CA THR A 218 -2.57 8.23 -3.75
C THR A 218 -2.76 7.05 -2.80
N LEU A 219 -3.43 6.01 -3.28
CA LEU A 219 -3.44 4.69 -2.67
C LEU A 219 -2.04 4.06 -2.76
N SER A 220 -1.76 3.04 -1.95
CA SER A 220 -0.51 2.31 -2.13
C SER A 220 -0.62 1.34 -3.30
N GLY A 221 0.31 1.44 -4.25
CA GLY A 221 0.46 0.45 -5.31
C GLY A 221 0.88 -0.93 -4.82
N ALA A 222 1.37 -1.05 -3.58
CA ALA A 222 1.75 -2.32 -2.98
C ALA A 222 0.67 -2.95 -2.11
N PHE A 223 -0.30 -2.15 -1.59
CA PHE A 223 -1.40 -2.70 -0.78
C PHE A 223 -2.60 -1.76 -0.77
N SER A 224 -3.59 -2.07 -1.57
CA SER A 224 -4.85 -1.32 -1.67
C SER A 224 -6.04 -2.24 -1.88
N ALA A 225 -7.23 -1.78 -1.50
CA ALA A 225 -8.45 -2.55 -1.57
C ALA A 225 -9.63 -1.71 -2.09
N PHE A 226 -10.53 -2.35 -2.83
CA PHE A 226 -11.67 -1.74 -3.48
C PHE A 226 -12.91 -2.63 -3.35
N ARG A 227 -14.10 -2.01 -3.26
CA ARG A 227 -15.32 -2.73 -3.61
C ARG A 227 -15.29 -3.03 -5.11
N LYS A 228 -15.50 -4.29 -5.51
CA LYS A 228 -15.50 -4.69 -6.92
C LYS A 228 -16.47 -3.84 -7.74
N SER A 229 -17.67 -3.60 -7.23
CA SER A 229 -18.69 -2.78 -7.90
C SER A 229 -18.24 -1.34 -8.18
N THR A 230 -17.32 -0.81 -7.39
CA THR A 230 -16.80 0.56 -7.54
C THR A 230 -15.62 0.60 -8.52
N VAL A 231 -14.67 -0.33 -8.39
CA VAL A 231 -13.52 -0.35 -9.31
C VAL A 231 -13.93 -0.68 -10.75
N LEU A 232 -14.94 -1.51 -10.95
CA LEU A 232 -15.47 -1.80 -12.30
C LEU A 232 -16.21 -0.61 -12.96
N LYS A 233 -16.64 0.39 -12.18
CA LYS A 233 -17.20 1.64 -12.70
C LYS A 233 -16.14 2.68 -13.04
N SER A 234 -14.87 2.41 -12.76
CA SER A 234 -13.76 3.27 -13.16
C SER A 234 -13.36 3.00 -14.62
N GLN A 235 -12.42 3.79 -15.10
CA GLN A 235 -11.74 3.52 -16.38
C GLN A 235 -10.66 2.44 -16.24
N LEU A 236 -10.70 1.67 -15.14
CA LEU A 236 -9.71 0.66 -14.77
C LEU A 236 -8.30 1.25 -14.57
N TYR A 237 -7.28 0.41 -14.50
CA TYR A 237 -5.89 0.84 -14.44
C TYR A 237 -5.44 1.30 -15.82
N ASN A 238 -5.06 2.57 -15.96
CA ASN A 238 -4.58 3.10 -17.22
C ASN A 238 -3.24 2.46 -17.60
N THR A 239 -3.15 1.96 -18.83
CA THR A 239 -1.96 1.25 -19.35
C THR A 239 -0.88 2.19 -19.88
N ASP A 240 -1.18 3.47 -20.03
CA ASP A 240 -0.30 4.49 -20.60
C ASP A 240 0.41 5.32 -19.54
N THR A 241 0.19 5.02 -18.26
CA THR A 241 0.84 5.69 -17.13
C THR A 241 1.76 4.76 -16.36
N ILE A 242 2.78 5.33 -15.72
CA ILE A 242 3.72 4.62 -14.85
C ILE A 242 3.20 4.58 -13.40
N CYS A 243 2.26 5.48 -13.04
CA CYS A 243 1.70 5.66 -11.70
C CYS A 243 0.23 5.20 -11.68
N GLU A 244 0.00 3.91 -11.84
CA GLU A 244 -1.33 3.30 -11.89
C GLU A 244 -2.13 3.53 -10.60
N ASP A 245 -1.45 3.55 -9.45
CA ASP A 245 -2.02 3.78 -8.12
C ASP A 245 -2.53 5.22 -7.94
N THR A 246 -1.76 6.21 -8.36
CA THR A 246 -2.17 7.60 -8.34
C THR A 246 -3.32 7.85 -9.29
N GLN A 247 -3.26 7.27 -10.49
CA GLN A 247 -4.28 7.43 -11.51
C GLN A 247 -5.62 6.79 -11.09
N ILE A 248 -5.63 5.58 -10.54
CA ILE A 248 -6.87 4.97 -10.03
C ILE A 248 -7.42 5.75 -8.83
N THR A 249 -6.54 6.28 -7.97
CA THR A 249 -6.94 7.15 -6.85
C THR A 249 -7.64 8.41 -7.35
N PHE A 250 -7.09 9.05 -8.39
CA PHE A 250 -7.70 10.21 -9.02
C PHE A 250 -9.10 9.88 -9.54
N GLN A 251 -9.29 8.76 -10.22
CA GLN A 251 -10.60 8.32 -10.70
C GLN A 251 -11.58 8.14 -9.54
N MET A 252 -11.19 7.48 -8.46
CA MET A 252 -12.05 7.29 -7.29
C MET A 252 -12.47 8.64 -6.70
N LYS A 253 -11.53 9.55 -6.46
CA LYS A 253 -11.80 10.84 -5.80
C LYS A 253 -12.53 11.83 -6.68
N TYR A 254 -12.07 12.04 -7.90
CA TYR A 254 -12.53 13.17 -8.72
C TYR A 254 -13.61 12.79 -9.73
N LEU A 255 -13.55 11.58 -10.32
CA LEU A 255 -14.58 11.14 -11.25
C LEU A 255 -15.76 10.49 -10.53
N GLN A 256 -15.49 9.60 -9.58
CA GLN A 256 -16.57 8.90 -8.86
C GLN A 256 -16.97 9.58 -7.54
N LYS A 257 -16.29 10.67 -7.13
CA LYS A 257 -16.55 11.42 -5.88
C LYS A 257 -16.50 10.53 -4.63
N LYS A 258 -15.64 9.51 -4.64
CA LYS A 258 -15.44 8.60 -3.51
C LYS A 258 -14.37 9.12 -2.58
N ARG A 259 -14.53 8.87 -1.29
CA ARG A 259 -13.51 9.12 -0.29
C ARG A 259 -12.53 7.93 -0.25
N VAL A 260 -11.25 8.25 -0.15
CA VAL A 260 -10.19 7.25 0.04
C VAL A 260 -9.86 7.14 1.52
N TYR A 261 -9.88 5.93 2.05
CA TYR A 261 -9.66 5.66 3.46
C TYR A 261 -8.30 4.98 3.70
N MET A 262 -7.84 5.06 4.94
CA MET A 262 -6.68 4.32 5.44
C MET A 262 -7.15 3.22 6.39
N CYS A 263 -6.66 2.00 6.22
CA CYS A 263 -6.79 0.92 7.20
C CYS A 263 -5.46 0.74 7.91
N GLU A 264 -5.28 1.42 9.03
CA GLU A 264 -4.01 1.51 9.76
C GLU A 264 -3.55 0.18 10.36
N ASN A 265 -4.49 -0.74 10.61
CA ASN A 265 -4.22 -2.06 11.19
C ASN A 265 -4.05 -3.15 10.11
N ALA A 266 -4.18 -2.80 8.84
CA ALA A 266 -3.86 -3.69 7.74
C ALA A 266 -2.44 -3.38 7.26
N ILE A 267 -1.49 -4.21 7.63
CA ILE A 267 -0.06 -3.97 7.39
C ILE A 267 0.45 -4.94 6.32
N PHE A 268 1.24 -4.39 5.42
CA PHE A 268 2.01 -5.13 4.43
C PHE A 268 3.49 -4.79 4.63
N TYR A 269 4.30 -5.80 4.87
CA TYR A 269 5.72 -5.66 5.11
C TYR A 269 6.50 -5.84 3.82
N VAL A 270 7.48 -4.98 3.59
CA VAL A 270 8.43 -5.07 2.49
C VAL A 270 9.83 -5.23 3.02
N ASP A 271 10.71 -5.83 2.24
CA ASP A 271 12.10 -5.96 2.61
C ASP A 271 12.77 -4.59 2.68
N PRO A 272 13.62 -4.34 3.69
CA PRO A 272 14.39 -3.11 3.76
C PRO A 272 15.41 -3.05 2.61
N ILE A 273 15.66 -1.85 2.11
CA ILE A 273 16.57 -1.64 0.99
C ILE A 273 18.01 -2.00 1.39
N GLU A 274 18.69 -2.74 0.51
CA GLU A 274 20.03 -3.25 0.79
C GLU A 274 21.10 -2.14 0.77
N ASP A 275 21.01 -1.21 -0.18
CA ASP A 275 22.04 -0.19 -0.40
C ASP A 275 21.47 1.16 -0.89
N MET A 276 22.31 2.20 -0.83
CA MET A 276 21.95 3.57 -1.21
C MET A 276 21.62 3.74 -2.69
N ASN A 277 22.19 2.95 -3.59
CA ASN A 277 21.91 3.06 -5.03
C ASN A 277 20.50 2.54 -5.35
N LYS A 278 20.13 1.41 -4.71
CA LYS A 278 18.75 0.89 -4.79
C LYS A 278 17.77 1.87 -4.22
N LEU A 279 18.07 2.50 -3.07
CA LEU A 279 17.25 3.55 -2.48
C LEU A 279 17.06 4.72 -3.43
N TYR A 280 18.14 5.26 -4.00
CA TYR A 280 18.09 6.36 -4.94
C TYR A 280 17.21 6.05 -6.16
N THR A 281 17.42 4.88 -6.76
CA THR A 281 16.65 4.44 -7.94
C THR A 281 15.15 4.29 -7.62
N GLN A 282 14.82 3.75 -6.44
CA GLN A 282 13.43 3.61 -5.99
C GLN A 282 12.78 4.98 -5.80
N ARG A 283 13.46 5.92 -5.13
CA ARG A 283 12.93 7.28 -4.89
C ARG A 283 12.78 8.08 -6.17
N GLN A 284 13.70 7.93 -7.13
CA GLN A 284 13.55 8.55 -8.47
C GLN A 284 12.30 8.04 -9.19
N ARG A 285 11.98 6.74 -9.07
CA ARG A 285 10.76 6.17 -9.66
C ARG A 285 9.50 6.76 -9.02
N TRP A 286 9.52 7.03 -7.73
CA TRP A 286 8.37 7.60 -7.02
C TRP A 286 8.13 9.09 -7.31
N GLN A 287 9.13 9.79 -7.84
CA GLN A 287 9.04 11.21 -8.18
C GLN A 287 8.65 11.48 -9.66
N ARG A 288 8.53 10.42 -10.45
CA ARG A 288 8.10 10.49 -11.86
C ARG A 288 6.59 10.34 -11.98
#